data_c2618e31c245fa59b8b3ba163e393caf
#
_entry.id   c2618e31c245fa59b8b3ba163e393caf
#
_cell.length_a   1.000
_cell.length_b   1.000
_cell.length_c   1.000
_cell.angle_alpha   90.00
_cell.angle_beta   90.00
_cell.angle_gamma   90.00
#
_symmetry.space_group_name_H-M   'P 1'
#
loop_
_entity.id
_entity.type
_entity.pdbx_description
1 polymer ?
#
loop_
_entity_poly.entity_id
_entity_poly.type
_entity_poly.pdbx_seq_one_letter_code
_entity_poly.pdbx_strand_id
1 'polypeptide(L)'
;PGQCLIRKAVIPRDWCKRRLTVNGCDDFLLWLLMFHEKRSFCAIEDKIYIHNDTVNSYSSSYEAMERSFYAVCEFLEQTDGYDKKKIQILRRRYALKSKLKQNGSKRQKINVVLMNLDILYYTLKYKIKGYY
;
A
#
# COMPACT_ATOMS: atom_id res chain seq x y z
N PRO A 1 -6.85 -6.96 9.02
CA PRO A 1 -7.86 -6.76 7.97
C PRO A 1 -9.19 -7.38 8.36
N GLY A 2 -10.07 -6.60 9.03
CA GLY A 2 -11.38 -7.08 9.50
C GLY A 2 -12.38 -7.41 8.39
N GLN A 3 -12.03 -7.15 7.14
CA GLN A 3 -12.88 -7.33 5.96
C GLN A 3 -12.56 -8.62 5.19
N CYS A 4 -11.68 -9.47 5.69
CA CYS A 4 -11.16 -10.60 4.94
C CYS A 4 -11.08 -11.87 5.78
N LEU A 5 -11.46 -12.98 5.18
CA LEU A 5 -11.18 -14.31 5.69
C LEU A 5 -10.01 -14.90 4.90
N ILE A 6 -8.97 -15.34 5.60
CA ILE A 6 -7.76 -15.85 4.99
C ILE A 6 -7.54 -17.28 5.47
N ARG A 7 -7.41 -18.21 4.52
CA ARG A 7 -7.03 -19.59 4.87
C ARG A 7 -5.60 -19.60 5.41
N LYS A 8 -5.37 -20.20 6.57
CA LYS A 8 -4.04 -20.30 7.19
C LYS A 8 -2.96 -20.82 6.24
N ALA A 9 -3.29 -21.79 5.40
CA ALA A 9 -2.35 -22.41 4.46
C ALA A 9 -1.85 -21.48 3.35
N VAL A 10 -2.53 -20.35 3.07
CA VAL A 10 -2.11 -19.40 2.04
C VAL A 10 -1.38 -18.18 2.60
N ILE A 11 -1.23 -18.09 3.91
CA ILE A 11 -0.47 -16.99 4.53
C ILE A 11 1.01 -17.16 4.19
N PRO A 12 1.63 -16.14 3.57
CA PRO A 12 3.05 -16.20 3.22
C PRO A 12 3.95 -16.39 4.44
N ARG A 13 4.95 -17.27 4.34
CA ARG A 13 5.89 -17.52 5.44
C ARG A 13 6.65 -16.26 5.83
N ASP A 14 7.00 -15.43 4.85
CA ASP A 14 7.73 -14.18 5.07
C ASP A 14 6.90 -13.17 5.87
N TRP A 15 5.57 -13.15 5.68
CA TRP A 15 4.71 -12.35 6.54
C TRP A 15 4.76 -12.80 8.00
N CYS A 16 4.80 -14.10 8.26
CA CYS A 16 4.91 -14.64 9.61
C CYS A 16 6.27 -14.34 10.27
N LYS A 17 7.32 -14.20 9.46
CA LYS A 17 8.70 -13.92 9.93
C LYS A 17 9.00 -12.41 10.01
N ARG A 18 8.09 -11.56 9.53
CA ARG A 18 8.32 -10.12 9.50
C ARG A 18 8.65 -9.56 10.88
N ARG A 19 9.58 -8.63 10.89
CA ARG A 19 9.91 -7.81 12.07
C ARG A 19 9.75 -6.34 11.70
N LEU A 20 8.51 -5.92 11.44
CA LEU A 20 8.23 -4.50 11.23
C LEU A 20 8.35 -3.79 12.57
N THR A 21 9.15 -2.76 12.62
CA THR A 21 9.38 -1.92 13.80
C THR A 21 8.24 -0.94 14.03
N VAL A 22 7.40 -0.73 13.02
CA VAL A 22 6.29 0.23 13.04
C VAL A 22 5.04 -0.44 12.49
N ASN A 23 3.98 -0.50 13.30
CA ASN A 23 2.67 -1.01 12.88
C ASN A 23 1.91 -0.01 12.00
N GLY A 24 0.93 -0.49 11.25
CA GLY A 24 0.00 0.32 10.44
C GLY A 24 -0.22 -0.20 9.04
N CYS A 25 0.82 -0.70 8.38
CA CYS A 25 0.76 -1.26 7.02
C CYS A 25 0.99 -2.78 6.98
N ASP A 26 0.74 -3.49 8.07
CA ASP A 26 0.92 -4.95 8.14
C ASP A 26 0.02 -5.70 7.17
N ASP A 27 -1.24 -5.29 7.08
CA ASP A 27 -2.20 -5.84 6.13
C ASP A 27 -1.79 -5.55 4.69
N PHE A 28 -1.28 -4.35 4.41
CA PHE A 28 -0.75 -4.00 3.11
C PHE A 28 0.43 -4.90 2.71
N LEU A 29 1.36 -5.15 3.64
CA LEU A 29 2.46 -6.11 3.42
C LEU A 29 1.91 -7.51 3.12
N LEU A 30 0.93 -7.99 3.89
CA LEU A 30 0.31 -9.29 3.66
C LEU A 30 -0.22 -9.41 2.23
N TRP A 31 -0.96 -8.41 1.75
CA TRP A 31 -1.50 -8.41 0.39
C TRP A 31 -0.41 -8.42 -0.67
N LEU A 32 0.65 -7.64 -0.51
CA LEU A 32 1.76 -7.61 -1.45
C LEU A 32 2.44 -8.99 -1.55
N LEU A 33 2.68 -9.65 -0.41
CA LEU A 33 3.27 -10.99 -0.36
C LEU A 33 2.35 -12.04 -1.00
N MET A 34 1.05 -11.99 -0.71
CA MET A 34 0.07 -12.90 -1.33
C MET A 34 -0.02 -12.71 -2.84
N PHE A 35 0.00 -11.46 -3.34
CA PHE A 35 0.04 -11.18 -4.78
C PHE A 35 1.34 -11.68 -5.42
N HIS A 36 2.46 -11.51 -4.74
CA HIS A 36 3.75 -12.02 -5.22
C HIS A 36 3.73 -13.54 -5.38
N GLU A 37 3.18 -14.25 -4.41
CA GLU A 37 3.00 -15.72 -4.45
C GLU A 37 1.84 -16.16 -5.37
N LYS A 38 1.22 -15.24 -6.11
CA LYS A 38 0.10 -15.50 -7.04
C LYS A 38 -1.08 -16.21 -6.37
N ARG A 39 -1.39 -15.84 -5.13
CA ARG A 39 -2.56 -16.39 -4.41
C ARG A 39 -3.85 -15.88 -5.04
N SER A 40 -4.87 -16.73 -5.03
CA SER A 40 -6.20 -16.39 -5.54
C SER A 40 -7.00 -15.61 -4.49
N PHE A 41 -7.79 -14.65 -4.96
CA PHE A 41 -8.70 -13.84 -4.17
C PHE A 41 -10.11 -14.01 -4.69
N CYS A 42 -11.08 -14.00 -3.78
CA CYS A 42 -12.50 -13.95 -4.10
C CYS A 42 -13.12 -12.76 -3.38
N ALA A 43 -13.86 -11.94 -4.09
CA ALA A 43 -14.66 -10.88 -3.52
C ALA A 43 -16.10 -11.37 -3.37
N ILE A 44 -16.77 -10.98 -2.28
CA ILE A 44 -18.21 -11.14 -2.08
C ILE A 44 -18.86 -9.76 -2.10
N GLU A 45 -20.06 -9.67 -2.67
CA GLU A 45 -20.76 -8.39 -2.80
C GLU A 45 -21.54 -8.00 -1.55
N ASP A 46 -21.76 -8.97 -0.65
CA ASP A 46 -22.47 -8.75 0.59
C ASP A 46 -21.74 -7.77 1.52
N LYS A 47 -22.48 -6.83 2.10
CA LYS A 47 -21.97 -5.88 3.09
C LYS A 47 -21.91 -6.53 4.47
N ILE A 48 -20.86 -7.30 4.73
CA ILE A 48 -20.68 -8.06 5.98
C ILE A 48 -19.83 -7.35 7.04
N TYR A 49 -19.36 -6.14 6.77
CA TYR A 49 -18.48 -5.39 7.66
C TYR A 49 -18.87 -3.93 7.77
N ILE A 50 -18.95 -3.45 9.00
CA ILE A 50 -19.17 -2.03 9.32
C ILE A 50 -17.85 -1.49 9.89
N HIS A 51 -17.27 -0.50 9.21
CA HIS A 51 -16.09 0.21 9.70
C HIS A 51 -16.52 1.42 10.52
N ASN A 52 -16.14 1.44 11.79
CA ASN A 52 -16.34 2.61 12.63
C ASN A 52 -15.01 3.37 12.77
N ASP A 53 -15.00 4.60 12.30
CA ASP A 53 -13.85 5.49 12.50
C ASP A 53 -13.80 5.94 13.96
N THR A 54 -12.69 5.70 14.63
CA THR A 54 -12.41 6.18 15.98
C THR A 54 -11.38 7.28 15.94
N VAL A 55 -11.55 8.31 16.76
CA VAL A 55 -10.65 9.49 16.82
C VAL A 55 -9.20 9.09 17.12
N ASN A 56 -8.98 7.99 17.83
CA ASN A 56 -7.67 7.48 18.20
C ASN A 56 -7.21 6.30 17.30
N SER A 57 -7.79 6.15 16.11
CA SER A 57 -7.35 5.12 15.18
C SER A 57 -5.89 5.37 14.77
N TYR A 58 -5.08 4.30 14.75
CA TYR A 58 -3.69 4.38 14.28
C TYR A 58 -3.61 4.92 12.83
N SER A 59 -4.61 4.62 12.00
CA SER A 59 -4.74 5.10 10.64
C SER A 59 -5.00 6.62 10.53
N SER A 60 -5.37 7.28 11.62
CA SER A 60 -5.55 8.74 11.65
C SER A 60 -4.21 9.51 11.69
N SER A 61 -3.12 8.88 12.15
CA SER A 61 -1.78 9.47 12.14
C SER A 61 -1.11 9.24 10.79
N TYR A 62 -1.09 10.32 9.99
CA TYR A 62 -0.43 10.28 8.67
C TYR A 62 1.05 9.90 8.77
N GLU A 63 1.78 10.50 9.71
CA GLU A 63 3.22 10.25 9.90
C GLU A 63 3.52 8.82 10.34
N ALA A 64 2.69 8.24 11.22
CA ALA A 64 2.84 6.85 11.63
C ALA A 64 2.60 5.90 10.46
N MET A 65 1.58 6.16 9.65
CA MET A 65 1.29 5.39 8.44
C MET A 65 2.40 5.50 7.39
N GLU A 66 2.97 6.69 7.23
CA GLU A 66 4.09 6.90 6.31
C GLU A 66 5.33 6.11 6.74
N ARG A 67 5.71 6.18 8.01
CA ARG A 67 6.83 5.39 8.55
C ARG A 67 6.60 3.89 8.36
N SER A 68 5.40 3.43 8.67
CA SER A 68 5.04 2.02 8.48
C SER A 68 5.11 1.58 7.02
N PHE A 69 4.66 2.44 6.09
CA PHE A 69 4.76 2.17 4.66
C PHE A 69 6.22 2.03 4.19
N TYR A 70 7.11 2.91 4.65
CA TYR A 70 8.53 2.81 4.29
C TYR A 70 9.19 1.57 4.90
N ALA A 71 8.82 1.18 6.13
CA ALA A 71 9.29 -0.07 6.74
C ALA A 71 8.86 -1.30 5.93
N VAL A 72 7.64 -1.30 5.36
CA VAL A 72 7.19 -2.35 4.42
C VAL A 72 8.05 -2.36 3.15
N CYS A 73 8.36 -1.20 2.59
CA CYS A 73 9.22 -1.14 1.40
C CYS A 73 10.63 -1.68 1.67
N GLU A 74 11.22 -1.35 2.82
CA GLU A 74 12.53 -1.86 3.25
C GLU A 74 12.50 -3.38 3.43
N PHE A 75 11.47 -3.91 4.04
CA PHE A 75 11.27 -5.35 4.17
C PHE A 75 11.22 -6.04 2.80
N LEU A 76 10.48 -5.49 1.85
CA LEU A 76 10.37 -6.05 0.50
C LEU A 76 11.69 -5.97 -0.27
N GLU A 77 12.49 -4.90 -0.08
CA GLU A 77 13.82 -4.77 -0.69
C GLU A 77 14.81 -5.84 -0.22
N GLN A 78 14.60 -6.36 1.00
CA GLN A 78 15.40 -7.42 1.60
C GLN A 78 14.85 -8.82 1.33
N THR A 79 13.64 -8.91 0.78
CA THR A 79 12.97 -10.18 0.47
C THR A 79 13.34 -10.63 -0.93
N ASP A 80 13.82 -11.88 -1.06
CA ASP A 80 14.20 -12.45 -2.34
C ASP A 80 13.03 -12.50 -3.33
N GLY A 81 13.36 -12.26 -4.59
CA GLY A 81 12.39 -12.32 -5.68
C GLY A 81 11.55 -11.06 -5.90
N TYR A 82 11.68 -10.03 -5.04
CA TYR A 82 11.01 -8.75 -5.28
C TYR A 82 11.79 -7.85 -6.24
N ASP A 83 11.04 -7.31 -7.21
CA ASP A 83 11.60 -6.36 -8.18
C ASP A 83 11.81 -4.98 -7.55
N LYS A 84 13.08 -4.62 -7.33
CA LYS A 84 13.46 -3.32 -6.75
C LYS A 84 12.88 -2.12 -7.52
N LYS A 85 12.72 -2.22 -8.84
CA LYS A 85 12.10 -1.15 -9.64
C LYS A 85 10.64 -0.95 -9.27
N LYS A 86 9.89 -2.04 -9.04
CA LYS A 86 8.49 -1.96 -8.59
C LYS A 86 8.37 -1.34 -7.21
N ILE A 87 9.29 -1.67 -6.30
CA ILE A 87 9.32 -1.09 -4.95
C ILE A 87 9.59 0.43 -5.04
N GLN A 88 10.53 0.85 -5.88
CA GLN A 88 10.80 2.28 -6.11
C GLN A 88 9.58 3.02 -6.69
N ILE A 89 8.86 2.41 -7.64
CA ILE A 89 7.61 2.98 -8.16
C ILE A 89 6.58 3.12 -7.03
N LEU A 90 6.46 2.11 -6.17
CA LEU A 90 5.55 2.12 -5.02
C LEU A 90 5.90 3.27 -4.05
N ARG A 91 7.19 3.44 -3.69
CA ARG A 91 7.69 4.56 -2.86
C ARG A 91 7.34 5.91 -3.49
N ARG A 92 7.62 6.09 -4.77
CA ARG A 92 7.34 7.35 -5.49
C ARG A 92 5.85 7.65 -5.57
N ARG A 93 5.00 6.64 -5.78
CA ARG A 93 3.54 6.81 -5.76
C ARG A 93 3.04 7.27 -4.39
N TYR A 94 3.56 6.68 -3.32
CA TYR A 94 3.18 7.10 -1.97
C TYR A 94 3.64 8.53 -1.69
N ALA A 95 4.88 8.87 -1.99
CA ALA A 95 5.42 10.21 -1.83
C ALA A 95 4.64 11.26 -2.65
N LEU A 96 4.25 10.92 -3.89
CA LEU A 96 3.39 11.79 -4.71
C LEU A 96 2.03 12.03 -4.05
N LYS A 97 1.36 10.97 -3.60
CA LYS A 97 0.07 11.06 -2.91
C LYS A 97 0.18 11.89 -1.64
N SER A 98 1.27 11.72 -0.88
CA SER A 98 1.60 12.50 0.31
C SER A 98 1.67 14.00 -0.01
N LYS A 99 2.53 14.37 -0.97
CA LYS A 99 2.71 15.76 -1.39
C LYS A 99 1.42 16.43 -1.88
N LEU A 100 0.56 15.67 -2.58
CA LEU A 100 -0.71 16.19 -3.07
C LEU A 100 -1.75 16.41 -1.95
N LYS A 101 -1.65 15.66 -0.85
CA LYS A 101 -2.51 15.81 0.33
C LYS A 101 -2.07 16.96 1.25
N GLN A 102 -0.80 17.31 1.25
CA GLN A 102 -0.29 18.43 2.03
C GLN A 102 -0.91 19.75 1.56
N ASN A 103 -1.08 20.68 2.51
CA ASN A 103 -1.58 22.01 2.22
C ASN A 103 -0.59 22.77 1.32
N GLY A 104 -0.95 22.94 0.07
CA GLY A 104 -0.16 23.66 -0.91
C GLY A 104 -1.03 24.38 -1.92
N SER A 105 -0.50 25.42 -2.57
CA SER A 105 -1.20 26.15 -3.62
C SER A 105 -1.49 25.23 -4.81
N LYS A 106 -2.53 25.57 -5.59
CA LYS A 106 -2.85 24.85 -6.84
C LYS A 106 -1.63 24.75 -7.77
N ARG A 107 -0.84 25.82 -7.86
CA ARG A 107 0.38 25.86 -8.69
C ARG A 107 1.43 24.85 -8.22
N GLN A 108 1.65 24.75 -6.90
CA GLN A 108 2.58 23.76 -6.33
C GLN A 108 2.12 22.32 -6.63
N LYS A 109 0.81 22.05 -6.49
CA LYS A 109 0.25 20.72 -6.81
C LYS A 109 0.42 20.37 -8.30
N ILE A 110 0.21 21.33 -9.20
CA ILE A 110 0.43 21.13 -10.64
C ILE A 110 1.91 20.81 -10.92
N ASN A 111 2.84 21.55 -10.33
CA ASN A 111 4.27 21.27 -10.51
C ASN A 111 4.65 19.88 -9.99
N VAL A 112 4.11 19.47 -8.85
CA VAL A 112 4.34 18.11 -8.30
C VAL A 112 3.82 17.04 -9.27
N VAL A 113 2.68 17.27 -9.92
CA VAL A 113 2.12 16.37 -10.94
C VAL A 113 3.01 16.31 -12.17
N LEU A 114 3.42 17.47 -12.71
CA LEU A 114 4.26 17.54 -13.90
C LEU A 114 5.63 16.87 -13.71
N MET A 115 6.21 16.97 -12.51
CA MET A 115 7.46 16.31 -12.17
C MET A 115 7.36 14.77 -11.99
N ASN A 116 6.13 14.21 -12.05
CA ASN A 116 5.89 12.79 -11.83
C ASN A 116 4.94 12.19 -12.87
N LEU A 117 5.02 12.65 -14.12
CA LEU A 117 4.15 12.18 -15.21
C LEU A 117 4.30 10.67 -15.47
N ASP A 118 5.49 10.13 -15.31
CA ASP A 118 5.76 8.70 -15.41
C ASP A 118 4.96 7.90 -14.38
N ILE A 119 4.89 8.36 -13.13
CA ILE A 119 4.10 7.72 -12.06
C ILE A 119 2.61 7.81 -12.35
N LEU A 120 2.15 8.95 -12.88
CA LEU A 120 0.75 9.12 -13.30
C LEU A 120 0.39 8.19 -14.46
N TYR A 121 1.28 8.04 -15.44
CA TYR A 121 1.07 7.09 -16.53
C TYR A 121 0.88 5.66 -16.01
N TYR A 122 1.75 5.18 -15.11
CA TYR A 122 1.57 3.87 -14.49
C TYR A 122 0.24 3.77 -13.74
N THR A 123 -0.13 4.80 -12.98
CA THR A 123 -1.40 4.82 -12.22
C THR A 123 -2.60 4.72 -13.16
N LEU A 124 -2.63 5.51 -14.24
CA LEU A 124 -3.70 5.49 -15.24
C LEU A 124 -3.76 4.15 -15.98
N LYS A 125 -2.61 3.62 -16.40
CA LYS A 125 -2.52 2.33 -17.06
C LYS A 125 -3.14 1.20 -16.24
N TYR A 126 -2.89 1.15 -14.94
CA TYR A 126 -3.47 0.14 -14.07
C TYR A 126 -4.95 0.38 -13.82
N LYS A 127 -5.39 1.64 -13.69
CA LYS A 127 -6.80 1.99 -13.54
C LYS A 127 -7.62 1.59 -14.78
N ILE A 128 -7.11 1.86 -15.98
CA ILE A 128 -7.78 1.48 -17.24
C ILE A 128 -7.87 -0.05 -17.37
N LYS A 129 -6.89 -0.79 -16.88
CA LYS A 129 -6.90 -2.26 -16.89
C LYS A 129 -7.79 -2.90 -15.82
N GLY A 130 -8.50 -2.11 -15.01
CA GLY A 130 -9.40 -2.62 -13.98
C GLY A 130 -8.69 -3.24 -12.76
N TYR A 131 -7.44 -2.88 -12.51
CA TYR A 131 -6.67 -3.35 -11.34
C TYR A 131 -6.84 -2.45 -10.09
N TYR A 132 -7.90 -1.62 -10.07
CA TYR A 132 -8.27 -0.78 -8.93
C TYR A 132 -9.78 -0.81 -8.74
#